data_2946fc2238af0d2139a27c1dcc9923b0
#
_entry.id   2946fc2238af0d2139a27c1dcc9923b0
#
_cell.length_a   1.000
_cell.length_b   1.000
_cell.length_c   1.000
_cell.angle_alpha   90.00
_cell.angle_beta   90.00
_cell.angle_gamma   90.00
#
_symmetry.space_group_name_H-M   'P 1'
#
loop_
_entity.id
_entity.type
_entity.pdbx_description
1 polymer ?
#
loop_
_entity_poly.entity_id
_entity_poly.type
_entity_poly.pdbx_seq_one_letter_code
_entity_poly.pdbx_strand_id
1 'polypeptide(L)'
;EIGFEEALKIAVEQRPEMARYKKMIENSGLDVSYYRNQLLPQLDLKLQVWYLGQSGDILIYENNDPYYGNIIGTIKKSWTDAFKDVFDRKYDNWYLTLSLNIPLQNILSRASLAKAKMEREKKQLEMEKEKKSIYNELLSTFKELKNNEKRMETSSLYRQLKEKELQAEEERVRLGLATSQWLFQYQRDLASAKTEEIQAMI
;
A
#
# COMPACT_ATOMS: atom_id res chain seq x y z
N GLU A 1 -22.89 -6.39 23.96
CA GLU A 1 -23.14 -5.64 22.70
C GLU A 1 -22.05 -4.57 22.54
N ILE A 2 -21.36 -4.58 21.40
CA ILE A 2 -20.36 -3.54 21.08
C ILE A 2 -21.11 -2.29 20.63
N GLY A 3 -20.87 -1.16 21.29
CA GLY A 3 -21.47 0.12 20.92
C GLY A 3 -20.92 0.64 19.57
N PHE A 4 -21.68 1.50 18.87
CA PHE A 4 -21.28 2.07 17.58
C PHE A 4 -19.90 2.75 17.63
N GLU A 5 -19.65 3.55 18.69
CA GLU A 5 -18.37 4.28 18.86
C GLU A 5 -17.18 3.32 19.05
N GLU A 6 -17.38 2.24 19.77
CA GLU A 6 -16.35 1.22 19.98
C GLU A 6 -16.06 0.45 18.68
N ALA A 7 -17.11 0.06 17.96
CA ALA A 7 -16.98 -0.59 16.65
C ALA A 7 -16.26 0.31 15.63
N LEU A 8 -16.56 1.60 15.62
CA LEU A 8 -15.89 2.59 14.77
C LEU A 8 -14.39 2.70 15.08
N LYS A 9 -14.05 2.77 16.36
CA LYS A 9 -12.66 2.82 16.81
C LYS A 9 -11.89 1.58 16.37
N ILE A 10 -12.43 0.39 16.60
CA ILE A 10 -11.83 -0.88 16.18
C ILE A 10 -11.66 -0.91 14.66
N ALA A 11 -12.68 -0.51 13.89
CA ALA A 11 -12.62 -0.50 12.44
C ALA A 11 -11.52 0.43 11.90
N VAL A 12 -11.40 1.65 12.45
CA VAL A 12 -10.37 2.62 12.04
C VAL A 12 -8.97 2.15 12.43
N GLU A 13 -8.79 1.44 13.53
CA GLU A 13 -7.50 0.95 14.00
C GLU A 13 -7.04 -0.33 13.29
N GLN A 14 -7.97 -1.26 13.02
CA GLN A 14 -7.63 -2.61 12.58
C GLN A 14 -7.86 -2.88 11.09
N ARG A 15 -8.64 -2.05 10.38
CA ARG A 15 -8.87 -2.27 8.95
C ARG A 15 -7.56 -2.12 8.14
N PRO A 16 -7.25 -3.09 7.26
CA PRO A 16 -6.02 -3.09 6.46
C PRO A 16 -5.93 -1.89 5.51
N GLU A 17 -7.06 -1.34 5.06
CA GLU A 17 -7.13 -0.14 4.24
C GLU A 17 -6.51 1.06 4.97
N MET A 18 -6.80 1.22 6.26
CA MET A 18 -6.24 2.29 7.09
C MET A 18 -4.74 2.13 7.31
N ALA A 19 -4.27 0.90 7.52
CA ALA A 19 -2.84 0.60 7.61
C ALA A 19 -2.13 0.93 6.28
N ARG A 20 -2.74 0.60 5.15
CA ARG A 20 -2.23 0.93 3.81
C ARG A 20 -2.09 2.45 3.63
N TYR A 21 -3.11 3.24 3.94
CA TYR A 21 -3.03 4.71 3.81
C TYR A 21 -1.95 5.31 4.72
N LYS A 22 -1.79 4.83 5.95
CA LYS A 22 -0.71 5.25 6.84
C LYS A 22 0.66 5.04 6.19
N LYS A 23 0.89 3.86 5.59
CA LYS A 23 2.14 3.55 4.88
C LYS A 23 2.34 4.40 3.61
N MET A 24 1.28 4.67 2.85
CA MET A 24 1.35 5.55 1.67
C MET A 24 1.72 6.99 2.07
N ILE A 25 1.21 7.51 3.18
CA ILE A 25 1.55 8.84 3.70
C ILE A 25 3.01 8.86 4.20
N GLU A 26 3.47 7.80 4.88
CA GLU A 26 4.85 7.65 5.30
C GLU A 26 5.80 7.66 4.10
N ASN A 27 5.52 6.87 3.06
CA ASN A 27 6.31 6.82 1.83
C ASN A 27 6.35 8.19 1.12
N SER A 28 5.19 8.86 1.00
CA SER A 28 5.14 10.22 0.44
C SER A 28 5.95 11.22 1.28
N GLY A 29 6.08 10.98 2.59
CA GLY A 29 6.95 11.76 3.47
C GLY A 29 8.43 11.57 3.15
N LEU A 30 8.84 10.34 2.78
CA LEU A 30 10.20 10.05 2.31
C LEU A 30 10.48 10.74 0.98
N ASP A 31 9.51 10.75 0.05
CA ASP A 31 9.63 11.48 -1.22
C ASP A 31 9.84 12.98 -1.00
N VAL A 32 9.07 13.59 -0.08
CA VAL A 32 9.26 15.00 0.29
C VAL A 32 10.67 15.24 0.84
N SER A 33 11.18 14.34 1.68
CA SER A 33 12.52 14.44 2.25
C SER A 33 13.60 14.28 1.19
N TYR A 34 13.41 13.36 0.25
CA TYR A 34 14.29 13.15 -0.90
C TYR A 34 14.38 14.42 -1.78
N TYR A 35 13.24 14.96 -2.23
CA TYR A 35 13.24 16.16 -3.06
C TYR A 35 13.72 17.42 -2.32
N ARG A 36 13.55 17.48 -1.00
CA ARG A 36 14.16 18.52 -0.18
C ARG A 36 15.67 18.43 -0.19
N ASN A 37 16.22 17.20 -0.08
CA ASN A 37 17.66 16.97 -0.11
C ASN A 37 18.26 17.36 -1.48
N GLN A 38 17.52 17.15 -2.57
CA GLN A 38 17.95 17.57 -3.92
C GLN A 38 18.10 19.10 -4.11
N LEU A 39 17.64 19.90 -3.15
CA LEU A 39 17.84 21.35 -3.13
C LEU A 39 19.16 21.76 -2.47
N LEU A 40 19.81 20.85 -1.74
CA LEU A 40 21.05 21.11 -1.04
C LEU A 40 22.25 21.01 -1.99
N PRO A 41 23.37 21.71 -1.70
CA PRO A 41 24.63 21.46 -2.38
C PRO A 41 25.05 20.01 -2.27
N GLN A 42 25.55 19.45 -3.36
CA GLN A 42 26.05 18.08 -3.42
C GLN A 42 27.58 18.11 -3.32
N LEU A 43 28.12 17.35 -2.39
CA LEU A 43 29.55 17.17 -2.19
C LEU A 43 29.88 15.71 -2.48
N ASP A 44 30.66 15.48 -3.55
CA ASP A 44 31.08 14.15 -3.96
C ASP A 44 32.59 14.00 -3.76
N LEU A 45 32.99 12.89 -3.13
CA LEU A 45 34.37 12.45 -3.03
C LEU A 45 34.52 11.17 -3.84
N LYS A 46 35.38 11.22 -4.88
CA LYS A 46 35.68 10.11 -5.76
C LYS A 46 37.15 9.74 -5.65
N LEU A 47 37.44 8.53 -5.20
CA LEU A 47 38.75 7.91 -5.26
C LEU A 47 38.73 6.86 -6.38
N GLN A 48 39.65 6.96 -7.31
CA GLN A 48 39.82 5.97 -8.37
C GLN A 48 41.26 5.49 -8.38
N VAL A 49 41.44 4.17 -8.39
CA VAL A 49 42.75 3.50 -8.49
C VAL A 49 42.72 2.55 -9.68
N TRP A 50 43.74 2.57 -10.51
CA TRP A 50 43.83 1.62 -11.61
C TRP A 50 45.29 1.26 -11.88
N TYR A 51 45.48 0.10 -12.45
CA TYR A 51 46.78 -0.44 -12.79
C TYR A 51 46.90 -0.56 -14.32
N LEU A 52 48.04 -0.10 -14.87
CA LEU A 52 48.31 -0.18 -16.29
C LEU A 52 49.29 -1.32 -16.59
N GLY A 53 49.05 -2.04 -17.68
CA GLY A 53 50.00 -2.97 -18.28
C GLY A 53 50.53 -2.40 -19.56
N GLN A 54 51.82 -2.60 -19.83
CA GLN A 54 52.48 -2.15 -21.06
C GLN A 54 52.84 -3.35 -21.94
N SER A 55 52.47 -3.29 -23.23
CA SER A 55 52.88 -4.24 -24.26
C SER A 55 53.39 -3.47 -25.48
N GLY A 56 54.19 -4.15 -26.30
CA GLY A 56 54.79 -3.57 -27.49
C GLY A 56 56.28 -3.25 -27.32
N ASP A 57 56.87 -2.64 -28.33
CA ASP A 57 58.28 -2.31 -28.35
C ASP A 57 58.53 -0.97 -27.65
N ILE A 58 59.23 -1.01 -26.51
CA ILE A 58 59.66 0.20 -25.80
C ILE A 58 61.03 0.60 -26.28
N LEU A 59 61.10 1.73 -26.89
CA LEU A 59 62.39 2.30 -27.45
C LEU A 59 63.15 2.98 -26.31
N ILE A 60 64.45 2.68 -26.21
CA ILE A 60 65.33 3.32 -25.26
C ILE A 60 66.17 4.35 -26.06
N TYR A 61 66.04 5.58 -25.62
CA TYR A 61 66.74 6.71 -26.26
C TYR A 61 67.99 7.07 -25.47
N GLU A 62 69.00 7.53 -26.18
CA GLU A 62 70.19 8.09 -25.59
C GLU A 62 69.84 9.32 -24.73
N ASN A 63 70.41 9.41 -23.54
CA ASN A 63 70.10 10.42 -22.54
C ASN A 63 68.63 10.49 -22.14
N ASN A 64 67.81 9.43 -22.40
CA ASN A 64 66.36 9.36 -22.13
C ASN A 64 65.59 10.47 -22.87
N ASP A 65 66.07 10.96 -23.99
CA ASP A 65 65.50 12.04 -24.81
C ASP A 65 64.79 11.45 -26.04
N PRO A 66 63.48 11.36 -26.12
CA PRO A 66 62.75 10.84 -27.25
C PRO A 66 62.73 11.77 -28.48
N TYR A 67 63.17 13.04 -28.36
CA TYR A 67 63.16 14.04 -29.45
C TYR A 67 64.48 14.15 -30.16
N TYR A 68 65.59 14.09 -29.41
CA TYR A 68 66.93 14.30 -29.95
C TYR A 68 67.86 13.12 -29.72
N GLY A 69 67.50 12.16 -28.85
CA GLY A 69 68.36 11.01 -28.61
C GLY A 69 68.24 9.92 -29.66
N ASN A 70 69.38 9.30 -29.98
CA ASN A 70 69.37 8.12 -30.83
C ASN A 70 68.79 6.91 -30.10
N ILE A 71 68.12 6.00 -30.83
CA ILE A 71 67.64 4.77 -30.29
C ILE A 71 68.82 3.85 -29.98
N ILE A 72 69.08 3.60 -28.70
CA ILE A 72 70.21 2.76 -28.23
C ILE A 72 69.79 1.37 -27.88
N GLY A 73 68.42 1.11 -27.78
CA GLY A 73 67.92 -0.19 -27.48
C GLY A 73 66.43 -0.30 -27.67
N THR A 74 65.88 -1.53 -27.69
CA THR A 74 64.45 -1.80 -27.77
C THR A 74 64.14 -2.94 -26.79
N ILE A 75 63.19 -2.71 -25.88
CA ILE A 75 62.65 -3.75 -24.99
C ILE A 75 61.35 -4.24 -25.60
N LYS A 76 61.32 -5.50 -26.02
CA LYS A 76 60.10 -6.13 -26.54
C LYS A 76 59.26 -6.69 -25.36
N LYS A 77 58.05 -6.16 -25.16
CA LYS A 77 57.08 -6.67 -24.16
C LYS A 77 55.93 -7.35 -24.87
N SER A 78 55.67 -8.59 -24.46
CA SER A 78 54.49 -9.35 -24.89
C SER A 78 53.22 -8.88 -24.20
N TRP A 79 52.08 -9.22 -24.76
CA TRP A 79 50.77 -9.03 -24.07
C TRP A 79 50.72 -9.70 -22.72
N THR A 80 51.42 -10.86 -22.52
CA THR A 80 51.53 -11.54 -21.24
C THR A 80 52.27 -10.72 -20.17
N ASP A 81 53.27 -9.90 -20.61
CA ASP A 81 54.02 -9.01 -19.71
C ASP A 81 53.10 -7.87 -19.24
N ALA A 82 52.21 -7.37 -20.11
CA ALA A 82 51.23 -6.38 -19.72
C ALA A 82 50.26 -6.92 -18.64
N PHE A 83 49.81 -8.17 -18.76
CA PHE A 83 49.01 -8.79 -17.71
C PHE A 83 49.77 -8.92 -16.40
N LYS A 84 51.04 -9.35 -16.43
CA LYS A 84 51.89 -9.39 -15.24
C LYS A 84 52.03 -8.02 -14.60
N ASP A 85 52.33 -6.98 -15.41
CA ASP A 85 52.46 -5.60 -14.92
C ASP A 85 51.21 -5.13 -14.15
N VAL A 86 50.00 -5.54 -14.62
CA VAL A 86 48.74 -5.23 -13.93
C VAL A 86 48.61 -5.98 -12.62
N PHE A 87 48.85 -7.32 -12.61
CA PHE A 87 48.74 -8.15 -11.39
C PHE A 87 49.80 -7.81 -10.35
N ASP A 88 51.02 -7.50 -10.80
CA ASP A 88 52.14 -7.09 -9.94
C ASP A 88 52.02 -5.62 -9.50
N ARG A 89 51.00 -4.91 -9.95
CA ARG A 89 50.73 -3.50 -9.62
C ARG A 89 51.94 -2.59 -9.94
N LYS A 90 52.61 -2.89 -11.04
CA LYS A 90 53.90 -2.23 -11.39
C LYS A 90 53.71 -0.76 -11.72
N TYR A 91 52.58 -0.39 -12.32
CA TYR A 91 52.25 0.98 -12.71
C TYR A 91 50.92 1.34 -12.07
N ASP A 92 50.95 1.76 -10.81
CA ASP A 92 49.82 2.22 -10.05
C ASP A 92 49.49 3.68 -10.35
N ASN A 93 48.21 3.92 -10.59
CA ASN A 93 47.73 5.28 -10.82
C ASN A 93 46.55 5.49 -9.88
N TRP A 94 46.44 6.64 -9.32
CA TRP A 94 45.30 7.02 -8.50
C TRP A 94 44.97 8.50 -8.65
N TYR A 95 43.70 8.86 -8.50
CA TYR A 95 43.31 10.23 -8.30
C TYR A 95 42.20 10.33 -7.25
N LEU A 96 42.21 11.43 -6.55
CA LEU A 96 41.19 11.83 -5.61
C LEU A 96 40.53 13.10 -6.11
N THR A 97 39.22 13.05 -6.36
CA THR A 97 38.43 14.19 -6.81
C THR A 97 37.42 14.57 -5.77
N LEU A 98 37.41 15.82 -5.34
CA LEU A 98 36.38 16.43 -4.53
C LEU A 98 35.57 17.39 -5.41
N SER A 99 34.28 17.10 -5.59
CA SER A 99 33.39 17.90 -6.44
C SER A 99 32.29 18.51 -5.59
N LEU A 100 32.16 19.84 -5.63
CA LEU A 100 31.05 20.57 -4.98
C LEU A 100 30.13 21.13 -6.07
N ASN A 101 28.89 20.63 -6.12
CA ASN A 101 27.86 21.09 -7.04
C ASN A 101 26.81 21.92 -6.29
N ILE A 102 26.74 23.22 -6.57
CA ILE A 102 25.79 24.15 -5.98
C ILE A 102 24.73 24.53 -7.00
N PRO A 103 23.47 24.07 -6.88
CA PRO A 103 22.42 24.40 -7.83
C PRO A 103 21.90 25.83 -7.57
N LEU A 104 22.32 26.80 -8.42
CA LEU A 104 21.93 28.20 -8.27
C LEU A 104 20.49 28.48 -8.75
N GLN A 105 20.03 27.80 -9.81
CA GLN A 105 18.67 27.93 -10.34
C GLN A 105 18.00 26.54 -10.35
N ASN A 106 17.41 26.16 -9.21
CA ASN A 106 16.84 24.83 -9.04
C ASN A 106 15.31 24.82 -9.23
N ILE A 107 14.83 25.41 -10.33
CA ILE A 107 13.38 25.53 -10.62
C ILE A 107 12.75 24.15 -10.70
N LEU A 108 13.40 23.19 -11.38
CA LEU A 108 12.89 21.83 -11.55
C LEU A 108 12.79 21.09 -10.21
N SER A 109 13.83 21.14 -9.39
CA SER A 109 13.81 20.49 -8.08
C SER A 109 12.82 21.14 -7.10
N ARG A 110 12.63 22.46 -7.19
CA ARG A 110 11.58 23.18 -6.42
C ARG A 110 10.19 22.74 -6.86
N ALA A 111 9.95 22.60 -8.17
CA ALA A 111 8.69 22.10 -8.70
C ALA A 111 8.45 20.64 -8.28
N SER A 112 9.48 19.79 -8.31
CA SER A 112 9.40 18.40 -7.84
C SER A 112 9.08 18.32 -6.34
N LEU A 113 9.70 19.14 -5.52
CA LEU A 113 9.37 19.22 -4.09
C LEU A 113 7.93 19.70 -3.85
N ALA A 114 7.46 20.71 -4.58
CA ALA A 114 6.08 21.18 -4.50
C ALA A 114 5.10 20.07 -4.88
N LYS A 115 5.36 19.35 -5.97
CA LYS A 115 4.57 18.18 -6.40
C LYS A 115 4.53 17.08 -5.34
N ALA A 116 5.68 16.74 -4.74
CA ALA A 116 5.74 15.72 -3.68
C ALA A 116 4.94 16.13 -2.44
N LYS A 117 4.97 17.41 -2.05
CA LYS A 117 4.14 17.92 -0.95
C LYS A 117 2.64 17.81 -1.24
N MET A 118 2.22 18.22 -2.45
CA MET A 118 0.81 18.11 -2.86
C MET A 118 0.35 16.63 -2.93
N GLU A 119 1.21 15.72 -3.39
CA GLU A 119 0.87 14.30 -3.42
C GLU A 119 0.71 13.72 -2.00
N ARG A 120 1.56 14.12 -1.06
CA ARG A 120 1.40 13.75 0.36
C ARG A 120 0.09 14.27 0.94
N GLU A 121 -0.25 15.53 0.69
CA GLU A 121 -1.51 16.11 1.13
C GLU A 121 -2.72 15.39 0.53
N LYS A 122 -2.66 15.06 -0.77
CA LYS A 122 -3.68 14.26 -1.44
C LYS A 122 -3.86 12.91 -0.76
N LYS A 123 -2.77 12.20 -0.38
CA LYS A 123 -2.87 10.93 0.36
C LYS A 123 -3.51 11.09 1.74
N GLN A 124 -3.27 12.20 2.42
CA GLN A 124 -3.94 12.52 3.68
C GLN A 124 -5.46 12.72 3.48
N LEU A 125 -5.87 13.44 2.45
CA LEU A 125 -7.28 13.64 2.11
C LEU A 125 -7.97 12.34 1.68
N GLU A 126 -7.29 11.49 0.93
CA GLU A 126 -7.77 10.14 0.57
C GLU A 126 -8.02 9.29 1.82
N MET A 127 -7.12 9.32 2.81
CA MET A 127 -7.31 8.62 4.09
C MET A 127 -8.52 9.16 4.87
N GLU A 128 -8.71 10.49 4.92
CA GLU A 128 -9.89 11.07 5.58
C GLU A 128 -11.20 10.72 4.86
N LYS A 129 -11.17 10.66 3.53
CA LYS A 129 -12.31 10.17 2.74
C LYS A 129 -12.65 8.72 3.09
N GLU A 130 -11.63 7.86 3.22
CA GLU A 130 -11.81 6.45 3.59
C GLU A 130 -12.40 6.29 4.99
N LYS A 131 -11.94 7.08 5.97
CA LYS A 131 -12.54 7.11 7.31
C LYS A 131 -14.04 7.43 7.28
N LYS A 132 -14.43 8.42 6.45
CA LYS A 132 -15.85 8.76 6.28
C LYS A 132 -16.63 7.65 5.60
N SER A 133 -16.02 6.93 4.66
CA SER A 133 -16.63 5.76 4.02
C SER A 133 -16.91 4.65 5.05
N ILE A 134 -15.92 4.33 5.88
CA ILE A 134 -16.04 3.36 6.98
C ILE A 134 -17.13 3.77 7.97
N TYR A 135 -17.19 5.05 8.34
CA TYR A 135 -18.24 5.57 9.21
C TYR A 135 -19.64 5.34 8.62
N ASN A 136 -19.85 5.68 7.34
CA ASN A 136 -21.14 5.52 6.67
C ASN A 136 -21.53 4.05 6.52
N GLU A 137 -20.57 3.18 6.20
CA GLU A 137 -20.77 1.73 6.11
C GLU A 137 -21.24 1.17 7.47
N LEU A 138 -20.52 1.50 8.54
CA LEU A 138 -20.92 1.09 9.90
C LEU A 138 -22.29 1.61 10.29
N LEU A 139 -22.58 2.88 9.98
CA LEU A 139 -23.87 3.47 10.30
C LEU A 139 -25.02 2.75 9.60
N SER A 140 -24.84 2.38 8.31
CA SER A 140 -25.86 1.61 7.58
C SER A 140 -26.02 0.21 8.17
N THR A 141 -24.92 -0.49 8.45
CA THR A 141 -24.95 -1.83 9.05
C THR A 141 -25.62 -1.85 10.43
N PHE A 142 -25.34 -0.86 11.28
CA PHE A 142 -26.01 -0.75 12.56
C PHE A 142 -27.51 -0.47 12.44
N LYS A 143 -27.94 0.34 11.47
CA LYS A 143 -29.36 0.56 11.17
C LYS A 143 -30.04 -0.72 10.67
N GLU A 144 -29.37 -1.45 9.77
CA GLU A 144 -29.85 -2.73 9.26
C GLU A 144 -29.99 -3.77 10.37
N LEU A 145 -29.00 -3.87 11.25
CA LEU A 145 -29.04 -4.76 12.42
C LEU A 145 -30.26 -4.45 13.28
N LYS A 146 -30.47 -3.19 13.65
CA LYS A 146 -31.61 -2.76 14.47
C LYS A 146 -32.96 -3.00 13.79
N ASN A 147 -33.02 -2.83 12.46
CA ASN A 147 -34.23 -3.13 11.70
C ASN A 147 -34.52 -4.64 11.64
N ASN A 148 -33.49 -5.46 11.49
CA ASN A 148 -33.61 -6.91 11.47
C ASN A 148 -34.03 -7.45 12.85
N GLU A 149 -33.49 -6.91 13.96
CA GLU A 149 -33.97 -7.25 15.31
C GLU A 149 -35.48 -6.99 15.48
N LYS A 150 -35.94 -5.80 15.07
CA LYS A 150 -37.38 -5.47 15.12
C LYS A 150 -38.21 -6.36 14.21
N ARG A 151 -37.69 -6.70 13.01
CA ARG A 151 -38.36 -7.61 12.09
C ARG A 151 -38.53 -8.99 12.68
N MET A 152 -37.49 -9.52 13.33
CA MET A 152 -37.54 -10.81 14.04
C MET A 152 -38.59 -10.78 15.15
N GLU A 153 -38.58 -9.75 16.00
CA GLU A 153 -39.54 -9.60 17.08
C GLU A 153 -41.01 -9.55 16.54
N THR A 154 -41.22 -8.72 15.50
CA THR A 154 -42.55 -8.56 14.87
C THR A 154 -43.02 -9.85 14.23
N SER A 155 -42.15 -10.58 13.51
CA SER A 155 -42.49 -11.85 12.88
C SER A 155 -42.82 -12.93 13.90
N SER A 156 -42.12 -12.96 15.02
CA SER A 156 -42.42 -13.88 16.14
C SER A 156 -43.77 -13.58 16.77
N LEU A 157 -44.09 -12.31 17.05
CA LEU A 157 -45.40 -11.91 17.56
C LEU A 157 -46.54 -12.24 16.57
N TYR A 158 -46.30 -12.01 15.26
CA TYR A 158 -47.28 -12.34 14.22
C TYR A 158 -47.55 -13.84 14.15
N ARG A 159 -46.53 -14.69 14.21
CA ARG A 159 -46.70 -16.14 14.29
C ARG A 159 -47.53 -16.56 15.53
N GLN A 160 -47.20 -15.99 16.71
CA GLN A 160 -47.95 -16.28 17.95
C GLN A 160 -49.41 -15.86 17.82
N LEU A 161 -49.70 -14.74 17.19
CA LEU A 161 -51.09 -14.32 16.93
C LEU A 161 -51.83 -15.32 16.04
N LYS A 162 -51.20 -15.73 14.93
CA LYS A 162 -51.80 -16.72 14.01
C LYS A 162 -52.01 -18.09 14.66
N GLU A 163 -51.15 -18.46 15.60
CA GLU A 163 -51.29 -19.69 16.37
C GLU A 163 -52.52 -19.62 17.30
N LYS A 164 -52.76 -18.48 17.96
CA LYS A 164 -53.96 -18.25 18.78
C LYS A 164 -55.23 -18.18 17.95
N GLU A 165 -55.19 -17.53 16.78
CA GLU A 165 -56.32 -17.47 15.84
C GLU A 165 -56.72 -18.89 15.38
N LEU A 166 -55.76 -19.73 15.03
CA LEU A 166 -55.99 -21.12 14.65
C LEU A 166 -56.64 -21.91 15.82
N GLN A 167 -56.08 -21.80 17.03
CA GLN A 167 -56.65 -22.47 18.23
C GLN A 167 -58.10 -22.05 18.50
N ALA A 168 -58.39 -20.74 18.38
CA ALA A 168 -59.77 -20.25 18.56
C ALA A 168 -60.71 -20.80 17.48
N GLU A 169 -60.26 -20.93 16.21
CA GLU A 169 -61.09 -21.44 15.12
C GLU A 169 -61.28 -22.96 15.25
N GLU A 170 -60.30 -23.72 15.73
CA GLU A 170 -60.43 -25.15 16.05
C GLU A 170 -61.51 -25.39 17.07
N GLU A 171 -61.55 -24.56 18.13
CA GLU A 171 -62.63 -24.64 19.13
C GLU A 171 -64.03 -24.31 18.53
N ARG A 172 -64.14 -23.31 17.68
CA ARG A 172 -65.39 -22.95 16.97
C ARG A 172 -65.88 -24.08 16.07
N VAL A 173 -64.99 -24.74 15.32
CA VAL A 173 -65.33 -25.92 14.51
C VAL A 173 -65.79 -27.07 15.40
N ARG A 174 -65.12 -27.34 16.51
CA ARG A 174 -65.52 -28.38 17.50
C ARG A 174 -66.91 -28.18 18.06
N LEU A 175 -67.31 -26.92 18.28
CA LEU A 175 -68.60 -26.51 18.72
C LEU A 175 -69.68 -26.44 17.62
N GLY A 176 -69.31 -26.74 16.36
CA GLY A 176 -70.23 -26.66 15.23
C GLY A 176 -70.55 -25.23 14.74
N LEU A 177 -69.78 -24.23 15.23
CA LEU A 177 -69.99 -22.81 14.94
C LEU A 177 -69.18 -22.27 13.73
N ALA A 178 -68.31 -23.11 13.12
CA ALA A 178 -67.49 -22.75 11.99
C ALA A 178 -67.34 -23.93 11.03
N THR A 179 -66.94 -23.62 9.74
CA THR A 179 -66.74 -24.63 8.70
C THR A 179 -65.29 -25.05 8.58
N SER A 180 -65.02 -26.28 8.16
CA SER A 180 -63.66 -26.79 7.90
C SER A 180 -62.89 -25.93 6.86
N GLN A 181 -63.59 -25.22 5.99
CA GLN A 181 -62.93 -24.33 4.99
C GLN A 181 -62.16 -23.19 5.67
N TRP A 182 -62.71 -22.58 6.71
CA TRP A 182 -62.05 -21.54 7.48
C TRP A 182 -60.87 -22.09 8.27
N LEU A 183 -60.96 -23.29 8.83
CA LEU A 183 -59.87 -23.95 9.52
C LEU A 183 -58.64 -24.14 8.59
N PHE A 184 -58.85 -24.62 7.38
CA PHE A 184 -57.78 -24.76 6.40
C PHE A 184 -57.12 -23.41 6.02
N GLN A 185 -57.90 -22.32 6.03
CA GLN A 185 -57.37 -20.99 5.78
C GLN A 185 -56.44 -20.56 6.92
N TYR A 186 -56.84 -20.70 8.18
CA TYR A 186 -56.02 -20.36 9.34
C TYR A 186 -54.77 -21.24 9.44
N GLN A 187 -54.85 -22.51 9.06
CA GLN A 187 -53.66 -23.38 8.95
C GLN A 187 -52.65 -22.89 7.90
N ARG A 188 -53.12 -22.44 6.75
CA ARG A 188 -52.24 -21.82 5.69
C ARG A 188 -51.62 -20.53 6.16
N ASP A 189 -52.42 -19.69 6.85
CA ASP A 189 -51.92 -18.41 7.38
C ASP A 189 -50.84 -18.64 8.44
N LEU A 190 -51.02 -19.63 9.31
CA LEU A 190 -49.99 -20.01 10.28
C LEU A 190 -48.69 -20.56 9.60
N ALA A 191 -48.86 -21.37 8.56
CA ALA A 191 -47.72 -21.88 7.80
C ALA A 191 -46.94 -20.74 7.13
N SER A 192 -47.65 -19.75 6.55
CA SER A 192 -47.03 -18.54 6.01
C SER A 192 -46.29 -17.74 7.08
N ALA A 193 -46.94 -17.50 8.25
CA ALA A 193 -46.31 -16.76 9.34
C ALA A 193 -45.06 -17.46 9.91
N LYS A 194 -45.04 -18.80 9.96
CA LYS A 194 -43.84 -19.59 10.33
C LYS A 194 -42.73 -19.43 9.32
N THR A 195 -43.05 -19.41 8.03
CA THR A 195 -42.06 -19.19 6.94
C THR A 195 -41.48 -17.79 7.03
N GLU A 196 -42.30 -16.76 7.26
CA GLU A 196 -41.89 -15.37 7.44
C GLU A 196 -40.96 -15.20 8.67
N GLU A 197 -41.25 -15.86 9.79
CA GLU A 197 -40.39 -15.84 10.98
C GLU A 197 -39.03 -16.48 10.68
N ILE A 198 -38.96 -17.62 9.96
CA ILE A 198 -37.70 -18.25 9.55
C ILE A 198 -36.93 -17.34 8.63
N GLN A 199 -37.58 -16.69 7.64
CA GLN A 199 -36.94 -15.75 6.73
C GLN A 199 -36.40 -14.50 7.45
N ALA A 200 -37.02 -14.10 8.56
CA ALA A 200 -36.52 -12.99 9.37
C ALA A 200 -35.30 -13.34 10.23
N MET A 201 -35.02 -14.64 10.44
CA MET A 201 -33.90 -15.15 11.23
C MET A 201 -32.64 -15.37 10.37
N ILE A 202 -32.78 -15.44 9.04
CA ILE A 202 -31.69 -15.64 8.07
C ILE A 202 -31.17 -14.28 7.56
#